data_384ccc9c437385bc65f3e0c313e631d8
#
_entry.id   384ccc9c437385bc65f3e0c313e631d8
#
_cell.length_a   1.000
_cell.length_b   1.000
_cell.length_c   1.000
_cell.angle_alpha   90.00
_cell.angle_beta   90.00
_cell.angle_gamma   90.00
#
_symmetry.space_group_name_H-M   'P 1'
#
loop_
_entity.id
_entity.type
_entity.pdbx_description
1 polymer ?
#
loop_
_entity_poly.entity_id
_entity_poly.type
_entity_poly.pdbx_seq_one_letter_code
_entity_poly.pdbx_strand_id
1 'polypeptide(L)'
;MPFTEAESLTLPRMYKDSEDKRFDSYGNQYSPEQEEAGEFFTKAFSDITGAETLPYSFYLTAGTHSISLFSESEDFVIAKLVIAAPDELKSYSETEKYYKEQGYTAAGGNPIIIEGEEAALKSTRAIVPKSDSTSPVPHPSSSNKQIINYIGGSNWKSPGEEVVWKIKVENAGLYRLGVMFKQDQTVNGYSYRTLKIDGAVPFFEALNLKFYYGTGWQYYEFADESRNPYLFYLEKGEHILSLSATLSETAEFYNELREITSALSDLYLEIAMITGESPDKNRDYDLFKQIDGFNESLDENYSRLTKLSAGMKKLSGGKDTSFVSAINNMARVIKSMRDNPYTAQNYVTDYYNNYTTLSAWLYDMKSMPLCIDRMYLYPSDSAEKPDMPGFFKKLIFEPKGLSCRLLPNTVAPKPENRFKIWVNWGRDQAMVLNSLLRNPLRPTRE
;
A
#
# COMPACT_ATOMS: atom_id res chain seq x y z
N MET A 1 -22.91 15.88 30.61
CA MET A 1 -21.87 14.83 30.66
C MET A 1 -20.74 15.32 29.79
N PRO A 2 -19.50 15.25 30.20
CA PRO A 2 -18.39 15.54 29.30
C PRO A 2 -18.45 14.57 28.13
N PHE A 3 -18.43 15.09 26.90
CA PHE A 3 -18.25 14.28 25.69
C PHE A 3 -16.85 13.67 25.79
N THR A 4 -16.77 12.37 25.85
CA THR A 4 -15.51 11.65 25.70
C THR A 4 -15.48 11.11 24.29
N GLU A 5 -14.77 11.79 23.42
CA GLU A 5 -14.36 11.20 22.14
C GLU A 5 -13.14 10.33 22.43
N ALA A 6 -13.20 9.08 22.01
CA ALA A 6 -12.07 8.14 22.14
C ALA A 6 -11.69 7.67 20.74
N GLU A 7 -10.45 7.95 20.37
CA GLU A 7 -9.86 7.51 19.11
C GLU A 7 -8.65 6.60 19.36
N SER A 8 -8.53 5.59 18.54
CA SER A 8 -7.36 4.72 18.56
C SER A 8 -6.32 5.22 17.58
N LEU A 9 -5.08 5.30 18.03
CA LEU A 9 -3.97 5.66 17.17
C LEU A 9 -2.83 4.64 17.32
N THR A 10 -2.06 4.47 16.25
CA THR A 10 -0.85 3.66 16.28
C THR A 10 0.37 4.57 16.16
N LEU A 11 1.26 4.47 17.14
CA LEU A 11 2.59 5.06 17.08
C LEU A 11 3.57 3.98 16.61
N PRO A 12 3.90 3.91 15.32
CA PRO A 12 4.79 2.88 14.82
C PRO A 12 6.20 3.09 15.36
N ARG A 13 6.91 2.01 15.65
CA ARG A 13 8.35 2.07 15.82
C ARG A 13 8.97 2.36 14.47
N MET A 14 10.01 3.19 14.46
CA MET A 14 10.77 3.44 13.23
C MET A 14 12.00 2.54 13.18
N TYR A 15 12.32 2.05 12.00
CA TYR A 15 13.42 1.13 11.74
C TYR A 15 14.35 1.72 10.69
N LYS A 16 15.64 1.42 10.81
CA LYS A 16 16.68 1.70 9.83
C LYS A 16 17.35 0.42 9.39
N ASP A 17 17.99 0.46 8.24
CA ASP A 17 18.83 -0.64 7.79
C ASP A 17 20.14 -0.67 8.57
N SER A 18 20.61 -1.86 8.91
CA SER A 18 21.96 -2.07 9.41
C SER A 18 22.99 -1.63 8.35
N GLU A 19 24.07 -0.99 8.80
CA GLU A 19 25.16 -0.57 7.92
C GLU A 19 25.94 -1.75 7.31
N ASP A 20 25.80 -2.93 7.91
CA ASP A 20 26.51 -4.14 7.48
C ASP A 20 25.96 -4.70 6.16
N LYS A 21 26.60 -4.38 5.05
CA LYS A 21 26.28 -4.97 3.75
C LYS A 21 26.84 -6.41 3.68
N ARG A 22 25.96 -7.41 3.63
CA ARG A 22 26.35 -8.83 3.58
C ARG A 22 26.14 -9.39 2.17
N PHE A 23 27.09 -10.21 1.76
CA PHE A 23 27.10 -10.86 0.45
C PHE A 23 27.34 -12.37 0.61
N ASP A 24 26.77 -13.15 -0.31
CA ASP A 24 27.09 -14.56 -0.42
C ASP A 24 28.43 -14.78 -1.18
N SER A 25 28.86 -16.04 -1.30
CA SER A 25 30.08 -16.40 -2.03
C SER A 25 30.02 -16.10 -3.54
N TYR A 26 28.85 -15.80 -4.09
CA TYR A 26 28.63 -15.47 -5.50
C TYR A 26 28.50 -13.95 -5.71
N GLY A 27 28.58 -13.17 -4.63
CA GLY A 27 28.45 -11.73 -4.65
C GLY A 27 26.99 -11.25 -4.75
N ASN A 28 26.01 -12.07 -4.37
CA ASN A 28 24.65 -11.64 -4.19
C ASN A 28 24.51 -10.92 -2.85
N GLN A 29 23.86 -9.78 -2.85
CA GLN A 29 23.61 -8.98 -1.65
C GLN A 29 22.39 -9.52 -0.91
N TYR A 30 22.52 -9.68 0.40
CA TYR A 30 21.38 -9.94 1.30
C TYR A 30 20.70 -8.66 1.69
N SER A 31 19.37 -8.70 1.91
CA SER A 31 18.67 -7.60 2.55
C SER A 31 19.26 -7.31 3.92
N PRO A 32 19.45 -6.03 4.27
CA PRO A 32 20.01 -5.65 5.55
C PRO A 32 19.08 -6.05 6.71
N GLU A 33 19.67 -6.29 7.86
CA GLU A 33 18.90 -6.43 9.09
C GLU A 33 18.26 -5.11 9.47
N GLN A 34 17.09 -5.18 10.08
CA GLN A 34 16.35 -4.00 10.49
C GLN A 34 16.63 -3.71 11.97
N GLU A 35 17.19 -2.56 12.24
CA GLU A 35 17.45 -2.06 13.59
C GLU A 35 16.41 -1.02 13.97
N GLU A 36 16.00 -1.01 15.23
CA GLU A 36 15.13 0.02 15.74
C GLU A 36 15.90 1.36 15.80
N ALA A 37 15.27 2.41 15.24
CA ALA A 37 15.87 3.73 15.16
C ALA A 37 15.78 4.41 16.50
N GLY A 38 16.17 4.30 17.53
CA GLY A 38 16.03 4.91 18.88
C GLY A 38 15.95 6.45 18.90
N GLU A 39 15.30 7.04 17.90
CA GLU A 39 15.17 8.48 17.72
C GLU A 39 13.75 8.93 18.04
N PHE A 40 13.60 10.16 18.57
CA PHE A 40 12.29 10.79 18.67
C PHE A 40 11.83 11.26 17.30
N PHE A 41 10.56 11.00 16.98
CA PHE A 41 9.93 11.51 15.76
C PHE A 41 8.57 12.14 16.09
N THR A 42 8.14 13.05 15.23
CA THR A 42 6.82 13.70 15.36
C THR A 42 5.82 12.95 14.50
N LYS A 43 4.70 12.55 15.08
CA LYS A 43 3.58 11.92 14.38
C LYS A 43 2.30 12.68 14.68
N ALA A 44 1.55 13.01 13.66
CA ALA A 44 0.20 13.52 13.82
C ALA A 44 -0.74 12.36 14.22
N PHE A 45 -1.71 12.63 15.05
CA PHE A 45 -2.78 11.69 15.37
C PHE A 45 -3.67 11.55 14.15
N SER A 46 -3.71 10.36 13.58
CA SER A 46 -4.43 10.08 12.35
C SER A 46 -5.05 8.68 12.40
N ASP A 47 -6.02 8.44 11.54
CA ASP A 47 -6.71 7.16 11.41
C ASP A 47 -5.72 6.02 11.13
N ILE A 48 -5.81 4.96 11.97
CA ILE A 48 -4.99 3.75 11.84
C ILE A 48 -5.40 2.88 10.65
N THR A 49 -6.62 3.05 10.15
CA THR A 49 -7.11 2.26 9.01
C THR A 49 -6.65 2.82 7.67
N GLY A 50 -6.12 4.05 7.66
CA GLY A 50 -5.71 4.79 6.46
C GLY A 50 -6.88 5.21 5.56
N ALA A 51 -8.11 5.15 6.08
CA ALA A 51 -9.28 5.66 5.39
C ALA A 51 -9.28 7.19 5.36
N GLU A 52 -8.86 7.81 6.47
CA GLU A 52 -8.67 9.24 6.55
C GLU A 52 -7.18 9.59 6.50
N THR A 53 -6.84 10.50 5.61
CA THR A 53 -5.44 10.92 5.38
C THR A 53 -5.05 12.13 6.21
N LEU A 54 -6.04 12.92 6.65
CA LEU A 54 -5.81 14.10 7.49
C LEU A 54 -5.69 13.71 8.97
N PRO A 55 -4.97 14.49 9.77
CA PRO A 55 -4.94 14.31 11.22
C PRO A 55 -6.32 14.48 11.84
N TYR A 56 -6.57 13.79 12.95
CA TYR A 56 -7.78 14.00 13.76
C TYR A 56 -7.88 15.44 14.22
N SER A 57 -9.08 15.97 14.12
CA SER A 57 -9.44 17.31 14.59
C SER A 57 -10.50 17.20 15.69
N PHE A 58 -10.25 17.83 16.83
CA PHE A 58 -11.15 17.82 17.97
C PHE A 58 -11.68 19.23 18.18
N TYR A 59 -13.01 19.36 18.34
CA TYR A 59 -13.60 20.63 18.68
C TYR A 59 -13.49 20.87 20.20
N LEU A 60 -12.71 21.85 20.57
CA LEU A 60 -12.54 22.27 21.96
C LEU A 60 -13.23 23.60 22.21
N THR A 61 -14.13 23.63 23.21
CA THR A 61 -14.75 24.87 23.67
C THR A 61 -13.76 25.68 24.50
N ALA A 62 -14.07 26.96 24.76
CA ALA A 62 -13.25 27.72 25.71
C ALA A 62 -13.41 27.14 27.13
N GLY A 63 -12.29 26.84 27.78
CA GLY A 63 -12.28 26.28 29.13
C GLY A 63 -11.12 25.30 29.37
N THR A 64 -11.24 24.54 30.44
CA THR A 64 -10.27 23.49 30.80
C THR A 64 -10.71 22.15 30.22
N HIS A 65 -9.80 21.51 29.51
CA HIS A 65 -9.99 20.18 28.94
C HIS A 65 -8.96 19.20 29.50
N SER A 66 -9.33 17.94 29.59
CA SER A 66 -8.43 16.84 29.97
C SER A 66 -8.23 15.93 28.77
N ILE A 67 -6.97 15.62 28.45
CA ILE A 67 -6.59 14.64 27.45
C ILE A 67 -5.92 13.49 28.17
N SER A 68 -6.43 12.27 27.95
CA SER A 68 -5.86 11.06 28.52
C SER A 68 -5.34 10.16 27.40
N LEU A 69 -4.11 9.70 27.54
CA LEU A 69 -3.48 8.75 26.62
C LEU A 69 -3.29 7.43 27.35
N PHE A 70 -3.79 6.35 26.76
CA PHE A 70 -3.65 5.00 27.30
C PHE A 70 -2.85 4.16 26.32
N SER A 71 -1.84 3.44 26.84
CA SER A 71 -1.13 2.42 26.05
C SER A 71 -1.83 1.08 26.23
N GLU A 72 -2.16 0.43 25.13
CA GLU A 72 -2.80 -0.89 25.13
C GLU A 72 -1.80 -2.05 25.00
N SER A 73 -0.61 -1.82 24.48
CA SER A 73 0.33 -2.90 24.18
C SER A 73 1.73 -2.69 24.74
N GLU A 74 2.35 -1.56 24.50
CA GLU A 74 3.76 -1.34 24.84
C GLU A 74 3.98 0.04 25.48
N ASP A 75 5.00 0.14 26.32
CA ASP A 75 5.41 1.42 26.91
C ASP A 75 6.01 2.34 25.84
N PHE A 76 5.72 3.63 25.95
CA PHE A 76 6.29 4.66 25.07
C PHE A 76 6.64 5.93 25.85
N VAL A 77 7.55 6.71 25.32
CA VAL A 77 7.98 7.97 25.90
C VAL A 77 7.52 9.13 25.05
N ILE A 78 6.78 10.05 25.65
CA ILE A 78 6.34 11.29 25.01
C ILE A 78 7.27 12.42 25.41
N ALA A 79 7.98 12.99 24.42
CA ALA A 79 8.80 14.18 24.65
C ALA A 79 7.94 15.45 24.62
N LYS A 80 6.93 15.51 23.75
CA LYS A 80 6.09 16.70 23.54
C LYS A 80 4.74 16.30 22.96
N LEU A 81 3.67 16.91 23.46
CA LEU A 81 2.36 16.90 22.86
C LEU A 81 2.06 18.32 22.32
N VAL A 82 1.69 18.41 21.05
CA VAL A 82 1.35 19.67 20.40
C VAL A 82 -0.12 19.65 20.02
N ILE A 83 -0.86 20.66 20.48
CA ILE A 83 -2.23 20.93 20.05
C ILE A 83 -2.17 22.23 19.27
N ALA A 84 -2.57 22.20 18.04
CA ALA A 84 -2.58 23.35 17.14
C ALA A 84 -3.97 23.46 16.48
N ALA A 85 -4.33 24.66 16.06
CA ALA A 85 -5.45 24.79 15.14
C ALA A 85 -5.11 24.03 13.86
N PRO A 86 -6.06 23.31 13.23
CA PRO A 86 -5.80 22.64 11.98
C PRO A 86 -5.42 23.69 10.92
N ASP A 87 -4.31 23.47 10.24
CA ASP A 87 -3.96 24.26 9.08
C ASP A 87 -4.91 23.90 7.93
N GLU A 88 -5.44 24.91 7.26
CA GLU A 88 -6.21 24.70 6.04
C GLU A 88 -5.25 24.27 4.92
N LEU A 89 -5.36 23.02 4.51
CA LEU A 89 -4.53 22.48 3.45
C LEU A 89 -4.96 23.07 2.11
N LYS A 90 -4.11 23.92 1.55
CA LYS A 90 -4.36 24.61 0.28
C LYS A 90 -4.33 23.62 -0.90
N SER A 91 -5.10 23.92 -1.94
CA SER A 91 -4.98 23.27 -3.23
C SER A 91 -3.63 23.61 -3.89
N TYR A 92 -3.20 22.78 -4.84
CA TYR A 92 -1.99 23.09 -5.61
C TYR A 92 -2.10 24.43 -6.37
N SER A 93 -3.27 24.76 -6.89
CA SER A 93 -3.49 26.03 -7.59
C SER A 93 -3.27 27.26 -6.70
N GLU A 94 -3.70 27.19 -5.43
CA GLU A 94 -3.44 28.23 -4.43
C GLU A 94 -1.97 28.29 -4.03
N THR A 95 -1.34 27.12 -3.91
CA THR A 95 0.09 27.00 -3.59
C THR A 95 0.96 27.54 -4.75
N GLU A 96 0.61 27.21 -5.99
CA GLU A 96 1.30 27.74 -7.18
C GLU A 96 1.17 29.25 -7.29
N LYS A 97 -0.03 29.80 -6.99
CA LYS A 97 -0.23 31.25 -6.92
C LYS A 97 0.65 31.89 -5.86
N TYR A 98 0.70 31.30 -4.67
CA TYR A 98 1.58 31.75 -3.60
C TYR A 98 3.05 31.75 -4.04
N TYR A 99 3.55 30.69 -4.72
CA TYR A 99 4.93 30.66 -5.23
C TYR A 99 5.21 31.79 -6.21
N LYS A 100 4.28 32.11 -7.08
CA LYS A 100 4.38 33.23 -8.03
C LYS A 100 4.40 34.58 -7.30
N GLU A 101 3.58 34.77 -6.28
CA GLU A 101 3.52 35.99 -5.46
C GLU A 101 4.81 36.20 -4.66
N GLN A 102 5.45 35.12 -4.18
CA GLN A 102 6.74 35.20 -3.49
C GLN A 102 7.93 35.37 -4.46
N GLY A 103 7.70 35.26 -5.77
CA GLY A 103 8.76 35.36 -6.76
C GLY A 103 9.72 34.17 -6.78
N TYR A 104 9.27 32.99 -6.31
CA TYR A 104 10.09 31.79 -6.35
C TYR A 104 10.38 31.37 -7.79
N THR A 105 11.64 31.03 -8.05
CA THR A 105 12.16 30.66 -9.37
C THR A 105 12.64 29.20 -9.36
N ALA A 106 12.93 28.67 -10.53
CA ALA A 106 13.53 27.35 -10.68
C ALA A 106 14.83 27.24 -9.86
N ALA A 107 15.04 26.12 -9.24
CA ALA A 107 16.31 25.80 -8.60
C ALA A 107 17.41 25.68 -9.66
N GLY A 108 18.60 26.14 -9.32
CA GLY A 108 19.77 25.92 -10.18
C GLY A 108 20.42 24.56 -9.90
N GLY A 109 21.25 24.10 -10.84
CA GLY A 109 22.11 22.93 -10.63
C GLY A 109 21.59 21.64 -11.23
N ASN A 110 22.21 20.53 -10.82
CA ASN A 110 21.88 19.20 -11.30
C ASN A 110 20.66 18.60 -10.56
N PRO A 111 19.97 17.63 -11.17
CA PRO A 111 18.94 16.88 -10.48
C PRO A 111 19.46 16.19 -9.21
N ILE A 112 18.63 16.13 -8.18
CA ILE A 112 18.88 15.32 -6.98
C ILE A 112 18.26 13.96 -7.22
N ILE A 113 19.05 12.90 -7.17
CA ILE A 113 18.62 11.52 -7.32
C ILE A 113 18.62 10.89 -5.94
N ILE A 114 17.51 10.23 -5.59
CA ILE A 114 17.29 9.58 -4.31
C ILE A 114 17.09 8.11 -4.60
N GLU A 115 18.01 7.26 -4.18
CA GLU A 115 17.87 5.81 -4.32
C GLU A 115 16.80 5.30 -3.35
N GLY A 116 15.85 4.53 -3.86
CA GLY A 116 14.70 4.06 -3.07
C GLY A 116 15.11 3.19 -1.90
N GLU A 117 16.10 2.31 -2.14
CA GLU A 117 16.64 1.41 -1.13
C GLU A 117 17.46 2.11 -0.03
N GLU A 118 17.89 3.35 -0.23
CA GLU A 118 18.61 4.15 0.76
C GLU A 118 17.67 4.92 1.69
N ALA A 119 16.51 4.32 2.02
CA ALA A 119 15.57 4.91 2.96
C ALA A 119 16.19 5.05 4.35
N ALA A 120 16.06 6.25 4.93
CA ALA A 120 16.60 6.55 6.25
C ALA A 120 15.82 5.85 7.36
N LEU A 121 14.46 5.88 7.27
CA LEU A 121 13.58 5.28 8.27
C LEU A 121 12.38 4.60 7.60
N LYS A 122 11.86 3.59 8.28
CA LYS A 122 10.68 2.81 7.87
C LYS A 122 9.80 2.50 9.07
N SER A 123 8.50 2.57 8.90
CA SER A 123 7.51 2.38 9.99
C SER A 123 7.32 0.91 10.42
N THR A 124 7.95 -0.04 9.75
CA THR A 124 7.87 -1.47 10.10
C THR A 124 9.11 -2.22 9.62
N ARG A 125 9.50 -3.26 10.37
CA ARG A 125 10.59 -4.19 9.99
C ARG A 125 10.32 -4.93 8.69
N ALA A 126 9.07 -5.05 8.26
CA ALA A 126 8.71 -5.75 7.04
C ALA A 126 9.18 -5.00 5.78
N ILE A 127 9.31 -3.67 5.84
CA ILE A 127 9.75 -2.86 4.71
C ILE A 127 11.27 -2.97 4.59
N VAL A 128 11.73 -3.86 3.74
CA VAL A 128 13.15 -4.11 3.50
C VAL A 128 13.50 -3.81 2.04
N PRO A 129 14.70 -3.29 1.78
CA PRO A 129 15.22 -3.18 0.43
C PRO A 129 15.39 -4.54 -0.24
N LYS A 130 15.14 -4.59 -1.54
CA LYS A 130 15.12 -5.81 -2.34
C LYS A 130 15.87 -5.64 -3.67
N SER A 131 16.05 -6.76 -4.38
CA SER A 131 16.71 -6.82 -5.68
C SER A 131 15.73 -7.22 -6.78
N ASP A 132 15.69 -6.48 -7.88
CA ASP A 132 15.08 -6.89 -9.13
C ASP A 132 16.18 -7.05 -10.19
N SER A 133 16.57 -8.28 -10.44
CA SER A 133 17.53 -8.68 -11.49
C SER A 133 16.86 -9.06 -12.81
N THR A 134 15.54 -8.89 -12.92
CA THR A 134 14.78 -9.27 -14.13
C THR A 134 14.62 -8.10 -15.11
N SER A 135 14.89 -6.89 -14.66
CA SER A 135 14.76 -5.66 -15.45
C SER A 135 16.07 -4.86 -15.47
N PRO A 136 16.42 -4.22 -16.60
CA PRO A 136 17.55 -3.29 -16.67
C PRO A 136 17.24 -1.89 -16.13
N VAL A 137 16.02 -1.64 -15.66
CA VAL A 137 15.54 -0.32 -15.21
C VAL A 137 16.04 0.05 -13.82
N PRO A 138 15.87 -0.81 -12.78
CA PRO A 138 16.32 -0.47 -11.45
C PRO A 138 17.84 -0.27 -11.38
N HIS A 139 18.26 0.65 -10.56
CA HIS A 139 19.66 0.97 -10.36
C HIS A 139 20.10 0.58 -8.92
N PRO A 140 21.29 -0.06 -8.79
CA PRO A 140 22.14 -0.62 -9.85
C PRO A 140 21.52 -1.85 -10.53
N SER A 141 21.62 -1.94 -11.85
CA SER A 141 21.08 -3.08 -12.60
C SER A 141 22.11 -4.20 -12.73
N SER A 142 21.67 -5.43 -12.49
CA SER A 142 22.50 -6.63 -12.72
C SER A 142 21.62 -7.80 -13.16
N SER A 143 22.01 -8.46 -14.26
CA SER A 143 21.30 -9.65 -14.77
C SER A 143 21.80 -10.97 -14.17
N ASN A 144 22.97 -10.99 -13.53
CA ASN A 144 23.65 -12.19 -13.04
C ASN A 144 23.89 -12.20 -11.52
N LYS A 145 23.63 -11.08 -10.84
CA LYS A 145 23.74 -10.97 -9.38
C LYS A 145 22.48 -10.35 -8.81
N GLN A 146 22.15 -10.74 -7.60
CA GLN A 146 21.14 -10.05 -6.81
C GLN A 146 21.81 -8.87 -6.09
N ILE A 147 21.58 -7.66 -6.58
CA ILE A 147 22.03 -6.41 -5.95
C ILE A 147 20.79 -5.67 -5.55
N ILE A 148 20.74 -5.17 -4.33
CA ILE A 148 19.63 -4.40 -3.82
C ILE A 148 19.50 -3.12 -4.65
N ASN A 149 18.30 -2.82 -5.13
CA ASN A 149 18.04 -1.71 -6.04
C ASN A 149 16.60 -1.20 -6.03
N TYR A 150 15.82 -1.55 -5.01
CA TYR A 150 14.50 -0.95 -4.79
C TYR A 150 14.00 -1.24 -3.38
N ILE A 151 12.99 -0.50 -2.95
CA ILE A 151 12.27 -0.71 -1.69
C ILE A 151 10.78 -1.00 -1.93
N GLY A 152 10.14 -1.78 -1.06
CA GLY A 152 8.70 -1.94 -1.02
C GLY A 152 8.17 -3.22 -1.70
N GLY A 153 7.14 -3.07 -2.52
CA GLY A 153 6.35 -4.16 -3.08
C GLY A 153 5.34 -4.71 -2.08
N SER A 154 5.21 -6.04 -1.99
CA SER A 154 4.32 -6.71 -1.03
C SER A 154 4.66 -6.44 0.45
N ASN A 155 5.83 -5.87 0.71
CA ASN A 155 6.30 -5.55 2.06
C ASN A 155 5.93 -4.12 2.49
N TRP A 156 5.43 -3.31 1.59
CA TRP A 156 4.99 -1.93 1.83
C TRP A 156 3.65 -1.71 1.17
N LYS A 157 2.61 -2.19 1.84
CA LYS A 157 1.26 -2.24 1.27
C LYS A 157 0.14 -1.84 2.23
N SER A 158 0.40 -1.83 3.53
CA SER A 158 -0.66 -1.55 4.51
C SER A 158 -0.83 -0.04 4.70
N PRO A 159 -2.05 0.48 4.76
CA PRO A 159 -2.30 1.89 5.04
C PRO A 159 -1.60 2.34 6.32
N GLY A 160 -1.06 3.56 6.31
CA GLY A 160 -0.27 4.11 7.41
C GLY A 160 1.21 3.69 7.42
N GLU A 161 1.60 2.66 6.67
CA GLU A 161 3.02 2.32 6.50
C GLU A 161 3.75 3.43 5.75
N GLU A 162 4.89 3.87 6.31
CA GLU A 162 5.64 5.03 5.84
C GLU A 162 7.10 4.68 5.61
N VAL A 163 7.67 5.25 4.55
CA VAL A 163 9.09 5.22 4.23
C VAL A 163 9.59 6.64 4.14
N VAL A 164 10.75 6.91 4.73
CA VAL A 164 11.33 8.23 4.93
C VAL A 164 12.73 8.29 4.34
N TRP A 165 13.01 9.32 3.54
CA TRP A 165 14.34 9.62 2.99
C TRP A 165 14.83 10.96 3.49
N LYS A 166 16.11 11.05 3.79
CA LYS A 166 16.83 12.32 4.06
C LYS A 166 17.48 12.77 2.76
N ILE A 167 17.25 14.00 2.38
CA ILE A 167 17.78 14.58 1.16
C ILE A 167 18.53 15.87 1.46
N LYS A 168 19.54 16.19 0.66
CA LYS A 168 20.28 17.44 0.77
C LYS A 168 20.06 18.28 -0.47
N VAL A 169 19.52 19.47 -0.27
CA VAL A 169 19.24 20.45 -1.30
C VAL A 169 20.35 21.51 -1.28
N GLU A 170 21.10 21.60 -2.38
CA GLU A 170 22.23 22.56 -2.49
C GLU A 170 21.76 23.96 -2.92
N ASN A 171 20.71 24.05 -3.70
CA ASN A 171 20.20 25.33 -4.24
C ASN A 171 18.70 25.44 -3.91
N ALA A 172 18.33 26.52 -3.23
CA ALA A 172 16.93 26.83 -3.00
C ALA A 172 16.20 27.13 -4.31
N GLY A 173 14.93 26.73 -4.41
CA GLY A 173 14.09 27.00 -5.58
C GLY A 173 12.99 25.97 -5.80
N LEU A 174 12.36 26.07 -6.96
CA LEU A 174 11.26 25.19 -7.37
C LEU A 174 11.80 23.95 -8.08
N TYR A 175 11.34 22.80 -7.62
CA TYR A 175 11.66 21.48 -8.15
C TYR A 175 10.41 20.76 -8.66
N ARG A 176 10.58 19.90 -9.65
CA ARG A 176 9.62 18.87 -10.06
C ARG A 176 10.04 17.55 -9.45
N LEU A 177 9.10 16.79 -8.94
CA LEU A 177 9.36 15.48 -8.34
C LEU A 177 8.80 14.36 -9.22
N GLY A 178 9.65 13.41 -9.56
CA GLY A 178 9.28 12.20 -10.29
C GLY A 178 9.79 10.95 -9.60
N VAL A 179 9.14 9.83 -9.86
CA VAL A 179 9.40 8.53 -9.21
C VAL A 179 9.51 7.43 -10.26
N MET A 180 10.56 6.62 -10.18
CA MET A 180 10.67 5.35 -10.88
C MET A 180 10.07 4.26 -9.98
N PHE A 181 8.94 3.70 -10.40
CA PHE A 181 8.16 2.79 -9.58
C PHE A 181 7.68 1.55 -10.35
N LYS A 182 7.26 0.53 -9.62
CA LYS A 182 6.52 -0.61 -10.14
C LYS A 182 5.35 -0.95 -9.21
N GLN A 183 4.15 -1.04 -9.78
CA GLN A 183 2.95 -1.53 -9.12
C GLN A 183 2.34 -2.62 -9.99
N ASP A 184 2.66 -3.88 -9.70
CA ASP A 184 2.32 -5.05 -10.50
C ASP A 184 1.35 -6.02 -9.80
N GLN A 185 0.76 -5.60 -8.69
CA GLN A 185 -0.08 -6.47 -7.85
C GLN A 185 -1.57 -6.08 -7.88
N THR A 186 -1.90 -4.79 -7.84
CA THR A 186 -3.30 -4.33 -7.88
C THR A 186 -3.76 -4.17 -9.33
N VAL A 187 -4.14 -5.28 -9.94
CA VAL A 187 -4.50 -5.34 -11.38
C VAL A 187 -5.63 -4.37 -11.73
N ASN A 188 -5.39 -3.53 -12.73
CA ASN A 188 -6.30 -2.47 -13.21
C ASN A 188 -6.69 -1.44 -12.13
N GLY A 189 -5.92 -1.32 -11.06
CA GLY A 189 -6.15 -0.39 -9.96
C GLY A 189 -4.96 0.53 -9.71
N TYR A 190 -5.05 1.26 -8.62
CA TYR A 190 -4.04 2.18 -8.14
C TYR A 190 -3.53 1.75 -6.76
N SER A 191 -2.29 2.09 -6.47
CA SER A 191 -1.79 2.22 -5.11
C SER A 191 -1.62 3.70 -4.81
N TYR A 192 -2.01 4.12 -3.61
CA TYR A 192 -2.01 5.53 -3.24
C TYR A 192 -0.92 5.82 -2.21
N ARG A 193 -0.34 7.01 -2.29
CA ARG A 193 0.62 7.51 -1.32
C ARG A 193 0.33 8.97 -0.97
N THR A 194 0.49 9.29 0.30
CA THR A 194 0.58 10.66 0.78
C THR A 194 2.04 11.07 0.82
N LEU A 195 2.36 12.18 0.17
CA LEU A 195 3.69 12.79 0.22
C LEU A 195 3.75 13.81 1.35
N LYS A 196 4.81 13.75 2.15
CA LYS A 196 5.16 14.81 3.10
C LYS A 196 6.59 15.27 2.86
N ILE A 197 6.79 16.57 3.02
CA ILE A 197 8.10 17.21 3.03
C ILE A 197 8.25 17.90 4.39
N ASP A 198 9.31 17.57 5.12
CA ASP A 198 9.57 18.07 6.48
C ASP A 198 8.39 17.84 7.45
N GLY A 199 7.70 16.71 7.26
CA GLY A 199 6.56 16.28 8.09
C GLY A 199 5.22 16.90 7.71
N ALA A 200 5.17 17.86 6.79
CA ALA A 200 3.95 18.52 6.31
C ALA A 200 3.57 18.06 4.90
N VAL A 201 2.26 17.95 4.64
CA VAL A 201 1.72 17.76 3.29
C VAL A 201 1.79 19.10 2.55
N PRO A 202 2.46 19.19 1.39
CA PRO A 202 2.69 20.47 0.74
C PRO A 202 1.42 21.14 0.17
N PHE A 203 0.46 20.36 -0.29
CA PHE A 203 -0.83 20.81 -0.82
C PHE A 203 -1.80 19.62 -0.91
N PHE A 204 -3.09 19.89 -1.11
CA PHE A 204 -4.16 18.89 -1.03
C PHE A 204 -3.95 17.68 -1.95
N GLU A 205 -3.51 17.88 -3.18
CA GLU A 205 -3.31 16.81 -4.16
C GLU A 205 -2.17 15.86 -3.77
N ALA A 206 -1.24 16.32 -2.93
CA ALA A 206 -0.16 15.48 -2.40
C ALA A 206 -0.61 14.44 -1.36
N LEU A 207 -1.86 14.55 -0.86
CA LEU A 207 -2.48 13.51 -0.03
C LEU A 207 -2.70 12.21 -0.79
N ASN A 208 -2.92 12.28 -2.10
CA ASN A 208 -3.51 11.19 -2.89
C ASN A 208 -2.75 10.94 -4.20
N LEU A 209 -1.43 10.76 -4.13
CA LEU A 209 -0.63 10.44 -5.30
C LEU A 209 -0.96 9.04 -5.83
N LYS A 210 -1.28 8.93 -7.12
CA LYS A 210 -1.80 7.73 -7.77
C LYS A 210 -0.72 6.98 -8.54
N PHE A 211 -0.51 5.71 -8.22
CA PHE A 211 0.42 4.81 -8.89
C PHE A 211 -0.36 3.71 -9.59
N TYR A 212 -0.52 3.84 -10.89
CA TYR A 212 -1.33 2.90 -11.68
C TYR A 212 -0.62 1.57 -11.89
N TYR A 213 -1.42 0.51 -12.01
CA TYR A 213 -0.95 -0.84 -12.34
C TYR A 213 -0.15 -0.90 -13.63
N GLY A 214 0.97 -1.62 -13.58
CA GLY A 214 1.79 -1.96 -14.74
C GLY A 214 2.75 -3.09 -14.43
N THR A 215 2.94 -3.98 -15.40
CA THR A 215 3.78 -5.19 -15.24
C THR A 215 5.28 -4.91 -15.18
N GLY A 216 5.70 -3.69 -15.49
CA GLY A 216 7.10 -3.27 -15.49
C GLY A 216 7.32 -1.97 -14.74
N TRP A 217 8.58 -1.58 -14.65
CA TRP A 217 8.98 -0.30 -14.10
C TRP A 217 8.49 0.86 -14.96
N GLN A 218 7.96 1.89 -14.31
CA GLN A 218 7.34 3.07 -14.91
C GLN A 218 7.92 4.32 -14.27
N TYR A 219 8.03 5.40 -15.04
CA TYR A 219 8.30 6.72 -14.52
C TYR A 219 7.02 7.51 -14.40
N TYR A 220 6.80 8.11 -13.25
CA TYR A 220 5.68 9.00 -12.98
C TYR A 220 6.21 10.31 -12.40
N GLU A 221 5.90 11.41 -13.07
CA GLU A 221 6.13 12.75 -12.56
C GLU A 221 4.84 13.23 -11.90
N PHE A 222 4.93 13.70 -10.67
CA PHE A 222 3.74 14.17 -9.96
C PHE A 222 3.18 15.40 -10.66
N ALA A 223 1.96 15.28 -11.15
CA ALA A 223 1.34 16.24 -12.05
C ALA A 223 -0.18 16.26 -11.88
N ASP A 224 -0.80 17.34 -12.36
CA ASP A 224 -2.25 17.45 -12.47
C ASP A 224 -2.82 16.53 -13.57
N GLU A 225 -4.15 16.52 -13.73
CA GLU A 225 -4.83 15.73 -14.74
C GLU A 225 -4.46 16.14 -16.19
N SER A 226 -4.02 17.37 -16.39
CA SER A 226 -3.53 17.91 -17.65
C SER A 226 -2.05 17.60 -17.90
N ARG A 227 -1.40 16.88 -16.98
CA ARG A 227 0.03 16.53 -16.98
C ARG A 227 0.97 17.72 -16.78
N ASN A 228 0.51 18.80 -16.15
CA ASN A 228 1.39 19.86 -15.70
C ASN A 228 2.04 19.42 -14.39
N PRO A 229 3.37 19.40 -14.30
CA PRO A 229 4.07 18.96 -13.10
C PRO A 229 3.74 19.83 -11.88
N TYR A 230 3.53 19.21 -10.73
CA TYR A 230 3.51 19.92 -9.47
C TYR A 230 4.91 20.43 -9.13
N LEU A 231 4.97 21.65 -8.65
CA LEU A 231 6.21 22.29 -8.22
C LEU A 231 6.29 22.29 -6.70
N PHE A 232 7.49 22.04 -6.20
CA PHE A 232 7.80 21.99 -4.77
C PHE A 232 8.93 23.00 -4.50
N TYR A 233 8.67 23.99 -3.66
CA TYR A 233 9.71 24.89 -3.21
C TYR A 233 10.49 24.23 -2.08
N LEU A 234 11.81 24.15 -2.24
CA LEU A 234 12.72 23.66 -1.22
C LEU A 234 13.79 24.71 -0.94
N GLU A 235 14.08 24.92 0.33
CA GLU A 235 15.19 25.76 0.75
C GLU A 235 16.51 24.99 0.60
N LYS A 236 17.62 25.73 0.69
CA LYS A 236 18.93 25.08 0.79
C LYS A 236 19.08 24.46 2.17
N GLY A 237 19.38 23.15 2.22
CA GLY A 237 19.55 22.45 3.49
C GLY A 237 19.24 20.96 3.41
N GLU A 238 19.08 20.36 4.57
CA GLU A 238 18.58 18.99 4.70
C GLU A 238 17.07 19.01 4.79
N HIS A 239 16.43 18.12 4.05
CA HIS A 239 14.99 17.94 4.05
C HIS A 239 14.65 16.48 4.28
N ILE A 240 13.45 16.24 4.82
CA ILE A 240 12.87 14.92 5.03
C ILE A 240 11.72 14.75 4.04
N LEU A 241 11.84 13.76 3.17
CA LEU A 241 10.80 13.38 2.25
C LEU A 241 10.21 12.04 2.70
N SER A 242 8.89 11.95 2.84
CA SER A 242 8.26 10.68 3.18
C SER A 242 7.05 10.36 2.30
N LEU A 243 6.81 9.07 2.10
CA LEU A 243 5.66 8.54 1.42
C LEU A 243 4.96 7.54 2.35
N SER A 244 3.68 7.80 2.63
CA SER A 244 2.82 6.93 3.44
C SER A 244 1.78 6.24 2.56
N ALA A 245 1.56 4.95 2.74
CA ALA A 245 0.48 4.24 2.07
C ALA A 245 -0.89 4.73 2.62
N THR A 246 -1.84 4.98 1.72
CA THR A 246 -3.18 5.44 2.07
C THR A 246 -4.24 4.76 1.20
N LEU A 247 -5.48 4.69 1.67
CA LEU A 247 -6.61 4.20 0.87
C LEU A 247 -7.16 5.26 -0.09
N SER A 248 -7.03 6.54 0.24
CA SER A 248 -7.47 7.64 -0.62
C SER A 248 -8.90 7.43 -1.16
N GLU A 249 -9.07 7.53 -2.46
CA GLU A 249 -10.39 7.38 -3.14
C GLU A 249 -11.03 6.00 -2.91
N THR A 250 -10.27 4.99 -2.50
CA THR A 250 -10.84 3.66 -2.18
C THR A 250 -11.40 3.56 -0.77
N ALA A 251 -11.15 4.55 0.09
CA ALA A 251 -11.55 4.53 1.49
C ALA A 251 -13.08 4.47 1.65
N GLU A 252 -13.82 5.30 0.91
CA GLU A 252 -15.29 5.30 0.93
C GLU A 252 -15.85 3.93 0.52
N PHE A 253 -15.30 3.34 -0.55
CA PHE A 253 -15.72 2.02 -1.01
C PHE A 253 -15.37 0.91 -0.02
N TYR A 254 -14.24 1.01 0.64
CA TYR A 254 -13.84 0.09 1.70
C TYR A 254 -14.81 0.16 2.90
N ASN A 255 -15.13 1.35 3.37
CA ASN A 255 -16.07 1.55 4.48
C ASN A 255 -17.46 1.02 4.11
N GLU A 256 -17.96 1.34 2.92
CA GLU A 256 -19.25 0.85 2.44
C GLU A 256 -19.26 -0.68 2.33
N LEU A 257 -18.20 -1.30 1.78
CA LEU A 257 -18.10 -2.77 1.73
C LEU A 257 -18.08 -3.39 3.12
N ARG A 258 -17.39 -2.78 4.08
CA ARG A 258 -17.32 -3.25 5.47
C ARG A 258 -18.71 -3.29 6.11
N GLU A 259 -19.48 -2.22 5.94
CA GLU A 259 -20.85 -2.16 6.45
C GLU A 259 -21.78 -3.17 5.76
N ILE A 260 -21.69 -3.27 4.43
CA ILE A 260 -22.45 -4.28 3.68
C ILE A 260 -22.10 -5.68 4.18
N THR A 261 -20.82 -6.02 4.32
CA THR A 261 -20.42 -7.35 4.77
C THR A 261 -20.85 -7.64 6.21
N SER A 262 -20.91 -6.64 7.08
CA SER A 262 -21.50 -6.80 8.42
C SER A 262 -22.97 -7.13 8.33
N ALA A 263 -23.75 -6.34 7.59
CA ALA A 263 -25.20 -6.58 7.42
C ALA A 263 -25.49 -7.94 6.77
N LEU A 264 -24.68 -8.36 5.79
CA LEU A 264 -24.79 -9.68 5.17
C LEU A 264 -24.46 -10.82 6.13
N SER A 265 -23.50 -10.59 7.03
CA SER A 265 -23.16 -11.56 8.08
C SER A 265 -24.30 -11.75 9.07
N ASP A 266 -24.89 -10.65 9.53
CA ASP A 266 -25.98 -10.67 10.49
C ASP A 266 -27.19 -11.38 9.90
N LEU A 267 -27.58 -11.05 8.67
CA LEU A 267 -28.67 -11.73 7.96
C LEU A 267 -28.39 -13.22 7.75
N TYR A 268 -27.14 -13.61 7.41
CA TYR A 268 -26.76 -15.01 7.28
C TYR A 268 -26.91 -15.78 8.59
N LEU A 269 -26.54 -15.20 9.71
CA LEU A 269 -26.69 -15.83 11.03
C LEU A 269 -28.15 -16.08 11.37
N GLU A 270 -29.03 -15.12 11.10
CA GLU A 270 -30.49 -15.31 11.30
C GLU A 270 -31.05 -16.41 10.39
N ILE A 271 -30.66 -16.41 9.11
CA ILE A 271 -31.05 -17.49 8.17
C ILE A 271 -30.55 -18.84 8.68
N ALA A 272 -29.27 -18.92 9.07
CA ALA A 272 -28.68 -20.20 9.51
C ALA A 272 -29.26 -20.74 10.81
N MET A 273 -29.72 -19.86 11.72
CA MET A 273 -30.44 -20.28 12.93
C MET A 273 -31.76 -20.99 12.61
N ILE A 274 -32.42 -20.64 11.51
CA ILE A 274 -33.71 -21.24 11.10
C ILE A 274 -33.51 -22.47 10.21
N THR A 275 -32.56 -22.39 9.26
CA THR A 275 -32.38 -23.38 8.21
C THR A 275 -31.29 -24.40 8.48
N GLY A 276 -30.35 -24.07 9.39
CA GLY A 276 -29.03 -24.70 9.45
C GLY A 276 -28.14 -24.27 8.29
N GLU A 277 -26.88 -24.69 8.31
CA GLU A 277 -25.86 -24.33 7.28
C GLU A 277 -26.15 -24.99 5.91
N SER A 278 -26.91 -26.08 5.88
CA SER A 278 -27.23 -26.82 4.68
C SER A 278 -28.75 -27.07 4.63
N PRO A 279 -29.54 -26.07 4.20
CA PRO A 279 -31.01 -26.20 4.19
C PRO A 279 -31.50 -27.26 3.22
N ASP A 280 -32.60 -27.93 3.59
CA ASP A 280 -33.35 -28.78 2.65
C ASP A 280 -34.05 -27.90 1.62
N LYS A 281 -33.66 -28.06 0.36
CA LYS A 281 -34.19 -27.25 -0.76
C LYS A 281 -35.68 -27.48 -1.03
N ASN A 282 -36.24 -28.62 -0.58
CA ASN A 282 -37.65 -28.98 -0.75
C ASN A 282 -38.53 -28.52 0.42
N ARG A 283 -37.95 -27.97 1.47
CA ARG A 283 -38.66 -27.45 2.63
C ARG A 283 -38.80 -25.95 2.51
N ASP A 284 -40.04 -25.48 2.63
CA ASP A 284 -40.29 -24.04 2.83
C ASP A 284 -40.04 -23.68 4.30
N TYR A 285 -39.14 -22.73 4.52
CA TYR A 285 -38.77 -22.23 5.86
C TYR A 285 -39.47 -20.92 6.20
N ASP A 286 -40.27 -20.37 5.27
CA ASP A 286 -40.98 -19.10 5.47
C ASP A 286 -40.07 -17.98 5.99
N LEU A 287 -38.82 -17.88 5.50
CA LEU A 287 -37.77 -16.96 6.02
C LEU A 287 -38.25 -15.52 6.14
N PHE A 288 -38.99 -15.06 5.14
CA PHE A 288 -39.53 -13.70 5.11
C PHE A 288 -40.63 -13.43 6.16
N LYS A 289 -41.15 -14.47 6.82
CA LYS A 289 -42.07 -14.34 7.95
C LYS A 289 -41.40 -14.53 9.30
N GLN A 290 -40.26 -15.25 9.34
CA GLN A 290 -39.54 -15.56 10.57
C GLN A 290 -38.45 -14.57 10.91
N ILE A 291 -37.94 -13.87 9.90
CA ILE A 291 -36.89 -12.84 10.06
C ILE A 291 -37.52 -11.48 9.83
N ASP A 292 -37.52 -10.64 10.88
CA ASP A 292 -38.08 -9.31 10.80
C ASP A 292 -37.23 -8.45 9.82
N GLY A 293 -37.91 -7.78 8.88
CA GLY A 293 -37.21 -6.93 7.90
C GLY A 293 -36.41 -7.70 6.83
N PHE A 294 -36.67 -9.03 6.62
CA PHE A 294 -35.93 -9.82 5.66
C PHE A 294 -35.91 -9.25 4.24
N ASN A 295 -37.08 -8.91 3.70
CA ASN A 295 -37.16 -8.37 2.35
C ASN A 295 -36.54 -6.96 2.26
N GLU A 296 -36.74 -6.13 3.25
CA GLU A 296 -36.15 -4.80 3.37
C GLU A 296 -34.63 -4.87 3.40
N SER A 297 -34.07 -5.80 4.18
CA SER A 297 -32.62 -6.04 4.23
C SER A 297 -32.06 -6.52 2.88
N LEU A 298 -32.75 -7.40 2.17
CA LEU A 298 -32.37 -7.82 0.83
C LEU A 298 -32.41 -6.66 -0.17
N ASP A 299 -33.45 -5.83 -0.13
CA ASP A 299 -33.57 -4.66 -1.02
C ASP A 299 -32.47 -3.62 -0.76
N GLU A 300 -32.22 -3.30 0.49
CA GLU A 300 -31.16 -2.36 0.87
C GLU A 300 -29.78 -2.87 0.43
N ASN A 301 -29.42 -4.08 0.80
CA ASN A 301 -28.12 -4.65 0.45
C ASN A 301 -27.95 -4.79 -1.08
N TYR A 302 -28.99 -5.15 -1.83
CA TYR A 302 -28.95 -5.17 -3.29
C TYR A 302 -28.65 -3.78 -3.88
N SER A 303 -29.34 -2.75 -3.38
CA SER A 303 -29.14 -1.38 -3.81
C SER A 303 -27.73 -0.90 -3.51
N ARG A 304 -27.23 -1.13 -2.28
CA ARG A 304 -25.89 -0.76 -1.84
C ARG A 304 -24.80 -1.47 -2.67
N LEU A 305 -24.93 -2.79 -2.88
CA LEU A 305 -23.99 -3.55 -3.72
C LEU A 305 -23.96 -3.06 -5.18
N THR A 306 -25.13 -2.73 -5.74
CA THR A 306 -25.21 -2.22 -7.11
C THR A 306 -24.51 -0.86 -7.24
N LYS A 307 -24.73 0.03 -6.27
CA LYS A 307 -24.06 1.34 -6.22
C LYS A 307 -22.56 1.20 -6.05
N LEU A 308 -22.13 0.32 -5.12
CA LEU A 308 -20.72 0.01 -4.87
C LEU A 308 -20.02 -0.53 -6.14
N SER A 309 -20.66 -1.49 -6.83
CA SER A 309 -20.16 -2.05 -8.09
C SER A 309 -19.96 -0.98 -9.17
N ALA A 310 -20.94 -0.09 -9.34
CA ALA A 310 -20.87 0.99 -10.32
C ALA A 310 -19.74 2.00 -10.00
N GLY A 311 -19.59 2.37 -8.72
CA GLY A 311 -18.52 3.24 -8.25
C GLY A 311 -17.14 2.64 -8.47
N MET A 312 -16.94 1.39 -8.07
CA MET A 312 -15.67 0.68 -8.26
C MET A 312 -15.33 0.48 -9.74
N LYS A 313 -16.31 0.19 -10.59
CA LYS A 313 -16.10 0.12 -12.03
C LYS A 313 -15.66 1.46 -12.61
N LYS A 314 -16.24 2.57 -12.17
CA LYS A 314 -15.81 3.93 -12.57
C LYS A 314 -14.36 4.19 -12.13
N LEU A 315 -14.00 3.85 -10.90
CA LEU A 315 -12.64 4.00 -10.37
C LEU A 315 -11.61 3.19 -11.18
N SER A 316 -12.00 2.02 -11.69
CA SER A 316 -11.18 1.16 -12.54
C SER A 316 -11.16 1.58 -14.03
N GLY A 317 -11.59 2.80 -14.36
CA GLY A 317 -11.65 3.28 -15.73
C GLY A 317 -12.67 2.53 -16.60
N GLY A 318 -13.79 2.09 -16.04
CA GLY A 318 -14.85 1.37 -16.72
C GLY A 318 -14.60 -0.13 -16.92
N LYS A 319 -13.49 -0.67 -16.39
CA LYS A 319 -13.14 -2.09 -16.54
C LYS A 319 -13.82 -2.94 -15.47
N ASP A 320 -14.22 -4.15 -15.86
CA ASP A 320 -14.65 -5.18 -14.92
C ASP A 320 -13.43 -5.83 -14.27
N THR A 321 -13.29 -5.61 -12.98
CA THR A 321 -12.27 -6.26 -12.16
C THR A 321 -12.83 -7.51 -11.49
N SER A 322 -11.98 -8.38 -10.97
CA SER A 322 -12.41 -9.55 -10.19
C SER A 322 -13.27 -9.13 -8.99
N PHE A 323 -12.94 -7.99 -8.38
CA PHE A 323 -13.70 -7.43 -7.27
C PHE A 323 -15.12 -6.99 -7.70
N VAL A 324 -15.25 -6.24 -8.81
CA VAL A 324 -16.55 -5.86 -9.38
C VAL A 324 -17.38 -7.10 -9.69
N SER A 325 -16.75 -8.15 -10.22
CA SER A 325 -17.43 -9.43 -10.49
C SER A 325 -17.92 -10.13 -9.21
N ALA A 326 -17.15 -10.09 -8.12
CA ALA A 326 -17.55 -10.65 -6.83
C ALA A 326 -18.77 -9.91 -6.24
N ILE A 327 -18.78 -8.57 -6.29
CA ILE A 327 -19.92 -7.77 -5.86
C ILE A 327 -21.18 -8.13 -6.68
N ASN A 328 -21.04 -8.21 -8.01
CA ASN A 328 -22.16 -8.53 -8.90
C ASN A 328 -22.70 -9.94 -8.68
N ASN A 329 -21.84 -10.90 -8.30
CA ASN A 329 -22.28 -12.25 -7.96
C ASN A 329 -23.12 -12.24 -6.68
N MET A 330 -22.70 -11.55 -5.64
CA MET A 330 -23.49 -11.41 -4.41
C MET A 330 -24.80 -10.68 -4.68
N ALA A 331 -24.79 -9.59 -5.41
CA ALA A 331 -26.00 -8.86 -5.79
C ALA A 331 -27.00 -9.76 -6.55
N ARG A 332 -26.50 -10.67 -7.41
CA ARG A 332 -27.36 -11.64 -8.11
C ARG A 332 -28.02 -12.65 -7.17
N VAL A 333 -27.28 -13.15 -6.19
CA VAL A 333 -27.82 -14.06 -5.18
C VAL A 333 -28.91 -13.39 -4.36
N ILE A 334 -28.64 -12.18 -3.84
CA ILE A 334 -29.63 -11.38 -3.09
C ILE A 334 -30.87 -11.11 -3.96
N LYS A 335 -30.67 -10.74 -5.22
CA LYS A 335 -31.75 -10.51 -6.16
C LYS A 335 -32.64 -11.77 -6.31
N SER A 336 -32.03 -12.96 -6.43
CA SER A 336 -32.76 -14.21 -6.56
C SER A 336 -33.60 -14.55 -5.31
N MET A 337 -33.04 -14.29 -4.11
CA MET A 337 -33.78 -14.48 -2.84
C MET A 337 -34.94 -13.47 -2.70
N ARG A 338 -34.71 -12.24 -3.09
CA ARG A 338 -35.70 -11.14 -3.06
C ARG A 338 -36.83 -11.38 -4.04
N ASP A 339 -36.51 -11.74 -5.30
CA ASP A 339 -37.53 -11.96 -6.36
C ASP A 339 -38.43 -13.16 -6.07
N ASN A 340 -37.99 -14.13 -5.28
CA ASN A 340 -38.79 -15.26 -4.84
C ASN A 340 -38.47 -15.70 -3.39
N PRO A 341 -39.04 -14.98 -2.39
CA PRO A 341 -38.79 -15.27 -0.97
C PRO A 341 -39.18 -16.70 -0.51
N TYR A 342 -40.12 -17.32 -1.17
CA TYR A 342 -40.56 -18.71 -0.85
C TYR A 342 -39.51 -19.78 -1.19
N THR A 343 -38.53 -19.43 -2.02
CA THR A 343 -37.43 -20.34 -2.40
C THR A 343 -36.06 -19.82 -1.98
N ALA A 344 -36.04 -18.85 -1.10
CA ALA A 344 -34.79 -18.19 -0.64
C ALA A 344 -33.80 -19.21 -0.05
N GLN A 345 -34.28 -20.28 0.61
CA GLN A 345 -33.44 -21.36 1.14
C GLN A 345 -32.56 -22.03 0.08
N ASN A 346 -32.96 -22.03 -1.19
CA ASN A 346 -32.17 -22.61 -2.28
C ASN A 346 -30.86 -21.88 -2.54
N TYR A 347 -30.76 -20.63 -2.12
CA TYR A 347 -29.62 -19.74 -2.35
C TYR A 347 -28.74 -19.56 -1.12
N VAL A 348 -29.03 -20.16 0.04
CA VAL A 348 -28.28 -19.95 1.29
C VAL A 348 -26.82 -20.34 1.16
N THR A 349 -26.50 -21.45 0.50
CA THR A 349 -25.12 -21.86 0.25
C THR A 349 -24.40 -20.88 -0.67
N ASP A 350 -25.05 -20.41 -1.72
CA ASP A 350 -24.47 -19.40 -2.64
C ASP A 350 -24.31 -18.06 -1.94
N TYR A 351 -25.25 -17.70 -1.07
CA TYR A 351 -25.16 -16.51 -0.23
C TYR A 351 -23.92 -16.56 0.65
N TYR A 352 -23.72 -17.64 1.40
CA TYR A 352 -22.56 -17.83 2.26
C TYR A 352 -21.25 -17.75 1.48
N ASN A 353 -21.13 -18.45 0.36
CA ASN A 353 -19.93 -18.47 -0.47
C ASN A 353 -19.58 -17.08 -1.04
N ASN A 354 -20.58 -16.33 -1.49
CA ASN A 354 -20.35 -14.99 -2.03
C ASN A 354 -20.09 -13.97 -0.92
N TYR A 355 -20.78 -14.05 0.21
CA TYR A 355 -20.52 -13.23 1.39
C TYR A 355 -19.10 -13.42 1.91
N THR A 356 -18.63 -14.67 2.07
CA THR A 356 -17.25 -14.95 2.51
C THR A 356 -16.22 -14.46 1.50
N THR A 357 -16.53 -14.53 0.20
CA THR A 357 -15.69 -13.96 -0.86
C THR A 357 -15.58 -12.44 -0.71
N LEU A 358 -16.69 -11.74 -0.49
CA LEU A 358 -16.64 -10.28 -0.26
C LEU A 358 -15.89 -9.91 1.01
N SER A 359 -16.02 -10.69 2.08
CA SER A 359 -15.28 -10.48 3.32
C SER A 359 -13.75 -10.63 3.12
N ALA A 360 -13.32 -11.54 2.27
CA ALA A 360 -11.91 -11.65 1.89
C ALA A 360 -11.42 -10.41 1.13
N TRP A 361 -12.25 -9.81 0.28
CA TRP A 361 -11.91 -8.59 -0.45
C TRP A 361 -11.69 -7.37 0.45
N LEU A 362 -12.25 -7.32 1.65
CA LEU A 362 -11.94 -6.26 2.62
C LEU A 362 -10.44 -6.21 2.96
N TYR A 363 -9.80 -7.39 3.04
CA TYR A 363 -8.35 -7.45 3.26
C TYR A 363 -7.56 -6.98 2.03
N ASP A 364 -7.96 -7.44 0.84
CA ASP A 364 -7.26 -7.09 -0.40
C ASP A 364 -7.41 -5.61 -0.76
N MET A 365 -8.55 -4.99 -0.48
CA MET A 365 -8.78 -3.56 -0.71
C MET A 365 -7.87 -2.66 0.11
N LYS A 366 -7.40 -3.10 1.27
CA LYS A 366 -6.39 -2.38 2.06
C LYS A 366 -4.98 -2.48 1.47
N SER A 367 -4.77 -3.38 0.52
CA SER A 367 -3.44 -3.64 -0.01
C SER A 367 -3.05 -2.60 -1.05
N MET A 368 -2.07 -1.75 -0.71
CA MET A 368 -1.53 -0.66 -1.54
C MET A 368 -0.04 -0.89 -1.86
N PRO A 369 0.31 -2.00 -2.55
CA PRO A 369 1.70 -2.35 -2.81
C PRO A 369 2.35 -1.36 -3.76
N LEU A 370 3.60 -0.98 -3.48
CA LEU A 370 4.38 -0.09 -4.33
C LEU A 370 5.87 -0.39 -4.18
N CYS A 371 6.57 -0.58 -5.30
CA CYS A 371 8.01 -0.62 -5.37
C CYS A 371 8.54 0.72 -5.85
N ILE A 372 9.60 1.24 -5.21
CA ILE A 372 10.32 2.43 -5.64
C ILE A 372 11.79 2.07 -5.86
N ASP A 373 12.29 2.35 -7.09
CA ASP A 373 13.69 2.29 -7.45
C ASP A 373 14.35 3.63 -7.07
N ARG A 374 13.92 4.72 -7.70
CA ARG A 374 14.50 6.05 -7.48
C ARG A 374 13.45 7.14 -7.52
N MET A 375 13.73 8.23 -6.80
CA MET A 375 13.02 9.48 -6.94
C MET A 375 13.97 10.54 -7.50
N TYR A 376 13.42 11.51 -8.23
CA TYR A 376 14.17 12.53 -8.93
C TYR A 376 13.58 13.90 -8.61
N LEU A 377 14.39 14.79 -8.07
CA LEU A 377 14.06 16.20 -7.94
C LEU A 377 14.78 16.96 -9.06
N TYR A 378 14.06 17.34 -10.09
CA TYR A 378 14.56 18.14 -11.19
C TYR A 378 14.29 19.62 -10.93
N PRO A 379 15.25 20.54 -11.21
CA PRO A 379 14.92 21.96 -11.31
C PRO A 379 13.68 22.16 -12.18
N SER A 380 12.79 23.07 -11.81
CA SER A 380 11.46 23.18 -12.47
C SER A 380 11.53 23.56 -13.96
N ASP A 381 12.61 24.22 -14.39
CA ASP A 381 12.90 24.61 -15.79
C ASP A 381 13.71 23.54 -16.55
N SER A 382 14.21 22.50 -15.91
CA SER A 382 14.95 21.42 -16.57
C SER A 382 14.02 20.61 -17.48
N ALA A 383 14.47 20.31 -18.69
CA ALA A 383 13.78 19.38 -19.60
C ALA A 383 14.19 17.91 -19.38
N GLU A 384 15.06 17.64 -18.41
CA GLU A 384 15.58 16.31 -18.15
C GLU A 384 14.49 15.35 -17.65
N LYS A 385 14.63 14.09 -18.06
CA LYS A 385 13.84 12.93 -17.61
C LYS A 385 14.78 11.75 -17.44
N PRO A 386 14.43 10.78 -16.60
CA PRO A 386 15.26 9.59 -16.44
C PRO A 386 15.37 8.81 -17.75
N ASP A 387 16.56 8.28 -18.03
CA ASP A 387 16.79 7.42 -19.20
C ASP A 387 16.06 6.09 -18.99
N MET A 388 15.04 5.86 -19.83
CA MET A 388 14.32 4.60 -19.86
C MET A 388 14.95 3.66 -20.87
N PRO A 389 15.40 2.46 -20.45
CA PRO A 389 16.01 1.50 -21.39
C PRO A 389 15.08 1.21 -22.55
N GLY A 390 15.57 1.43 -23.77
CA GLY A 390 14.85 1.10 -24.99
C GLY A 390 14.59 -0.41 -25.14
N PHE A 391 13.68 -0.76 -26.05
CA PHE A 391 13.25 -2.14 -26.34
C PHE A 391 14.42 -3.11 -26.52
N PHE A 392 15.45 -2.72 -27.27
CA PHE A 392 16.62 -3.56 -27.50
C PHE A 392 17.44 -3.82 -26.23
N LYS A 393 17.57 -2.85 -25.34
CA LYS A 393 18.30 -3.02 -24.08
C LYS A 393 17.54 -3.98 -23.14
N LYS A 394 16.21 -3.92 -23.14
CA LYS A 394 15.34 -4.87 -22.43
C LYS A 394 15.49 -6.28 -23.01
N LEU A 395 15.44 -6.41 -24.34
CA LEU A 395 15.57 -7.71 -25.03
C LEU A 395 16.93 -8.39 -24.82
N ILE A 396 18.01 -7.62 -24.73
CA ILE A 396 19.37 -8.16 -24.48
C ILE A 396 19.55 -8.52 -23.00
N PHE A 397 18.86 -7.83 -22.09
CA PHE A 397 18.95 -8.10 -20.66
C PHE A 397 18.27 -9.43 -20.27
N GLU A 398 17.08 -9.70 -20.82
CA GLU A 398 16.32 -10.92 -20.55
C GLU A 398 17.03 -12.23 -20.90
N PRO A 399 17.72 -12.40 -22.08
CA PRO A 399 18.42 -13.63 -22.41
C PRO A 399 19.58 -13.97 -21.48
N LYS A 400 20.27 -12.96 -20.94
CA LYS A 400 21.33 -13.20 -19.94
C LYS A 400 20.77 -13.77 -18.66
N GLY A 401 19.61 -13.28 -18.21
CA GLY A 401 18.88 -13.85 -17.09
C GLY A 401 18.33 -15.25 -17.38
N LEU A 402 17.90 -15.52 -18.61
CA LEU A 402 17.37 -16.80 -19.05
C LEU A 402 18.50 -17.83 -19.23
N SER A 403 19.64 -17.43 -19.80
CA SER A 403 20.80 -18.32 -19.97
C SER A 403 21.41 -18.78 -18.63
N CYS A 404 21.43 -17.90 -17.64
CA CYS A 404 21.82 -18.26 -16.27
C CYS A 404 20.85 -19.23 -15.58
N ARG A 405 19.58 -19.28 -16.05
CA ARG A 405 18.57 -20.21 -15.54
C ARG A 405 18.54 -21.54 -16.30
N LEU A 406 18.93 -21.55 -17.56
CA LEU A 406 18.87 -22.74 -18.45
C LEU A 406 20.16 -23.50 -18.56
N LEU A 407 21.33 -22.87 -18.31
CA LEU A 407 22.57 -23.58 -18.24
C LEU A 407 22.68 -24.32 -16.90
N PRO A 408 22.66 -25.63 -16.87
CA PRO A 408 23.03 -26.36 -15.66
C PRO A 408 24.48 -25.98 -15.32
N ASN A 409 24.73 -25.63 -14.05
CA ASN A 409 26.08 -25.35 -13.54
C ASN A 409 27.06 -26.46 -13.96
N THR A 410 27.80 -26.22 -15.03
CA THR A 410 28.77 -27.20 -15.56
C THR A 410 30.10 -27.19 -14.80
N VAL A 411 30.25 -26.42 -13.74
CA VAL A 411 31.50 -26.25 -12.97
C VAL A 411 31.34 -26.39 -11.46
N ALA A 412 30.23 -26.90 -10.95
CA ALA A 412 30.17 -27.27 -9.54
C ALA A 412 30.55 -28.73 -9.35
N PRO A 413 31.45 -29.09 -8.41
CA PRO A 413 31.72 -30.48 -8.10
C PRO A 413 30.39 -31.16 -7.71
N LYS A 414 30.10 -32.30 -8.31
CA LYS A 414 28.89 -33.09 -8.00
C LYS A 414 28.90 -33.42 -6.51
N PRO A 415 28.02 -32.93 -5.70
CA PRO A 415 27.87 -33.45 -4.35
C PRO A 415 27.29 -34.84 -4.45
N GLU A 416 27.89 -35.79 -3.75
CA GLU A 416 27.55 -37.22 -3.82
C GLU A 416 26.15 -37.56 -3.30
N ASN A 417 25.50 -36.62 -2.58
CA ASN A 417 24.16 -36.81 -2.06
C ASN A 417 23.27 -35.58 -2.39
N ARG A 418 22.29 -35.75 -3.27
CA ARG A 418 21.28 -34.76 -3.60
C ARG A 418 19.90 -35.25 -3.20
N PHE A 419 19.22 -34.49 -2.37
CA PHE A 419 17.81 -34.69 -2.11
C PHE A 419 16.98 -33.69 -2.97
N LYS A 420 15.93 -34.18 -3.60
CA LYS A 420 14.90 -33.31 -4.21
C LYS A 420 13.72 -33.28 -3.28
N ILE A 421 13.41 -32.09 -2.78
CA ILE A 421 12.22 -31.86 -1.98
C ILE A 421 11.21 -31.14 -2.86
N TRP A 422 10.04 -31.72 -3.05
CA TRP A 422 8.92 -31.11 -3.74
C TRP A 422 8.04 -30.46 -2.67
N VAL A 423 7.87 -29.12 -2.75
CA VAL A 423 7.03 -28.36 -1.83
C VAL A 423 6.03 -27.56 -2.66
N ASN A 424 4.79 -27.55 -2.22
CA ASN A 424 3.73 -26.73 -2.83
C ASN A 424 3.76 -25.34 -2.20
N TRP A 425 4.90 -24.65 -2.32
CA TRP A 425 5.13 -23.32 -1.74
C TRP A 425 5.41 -22.31 -2.83
N GLY A 426 5.09 -21.05 -2.55
CA GLY A 426 5.51 -19.94 -3.39
C GLY A 426 7.03 -19.84 -3.48
N ARG A 427 7.52 -19.16 -4.51
CA ARG A 427 8.95 -19.02 -4.83
C ARG A 427 9.77 -18.47 -3.66
N ASP A 428 9.22 -17.54 -2.91
CA ASP A 428 9.90 -16.88 -1.78
C ASP A 428 10.11 -17.85 -0.60
N GLN A 429 9.10 -18.66 -0.31
CA GLN A 429 9.19 -19.70 0.72
C GLN A 429 10.20 -20.79 0.36
N ALA A 430 10.27 -21.15 -0.93
CA ALA A 430 11.27 -22.08 -1.44
C ALA A 430 12.69 -21.52 -1.35
N MET A 431 12.88 -20.20 -1.54
CA MET A 431 14.17 -19.52 -1.36
C MET A 431 14.60 -19.49 0.11
N VAL A 432 13.69 -19.22 1.05
CA VAL A 432 13.96 -19.26 2.48
C VAL A 432 14.40 -20.67 2.91
N LEU A 433 13.69 -21.73 2.48
CA LEU A 433 14.07 -23.10 2.78
C LEU A 433 15.46 -23.44 2.19
N ASN A 434 15.73 -23.00 0.96
CA ASN A 434 17.02 -23.22 0.32
C ASN A 434 18.17 -22.51 1.06
N SER A 435 17.91 -21.31 1.60
CA SER A 435 18.89 -20.58 2.43
C SER A 435 19.16 -21.29 3.76
N LEU A 436 18.11 -21.79 4.41
CA LEU A 436 18.22 -22.55 5.66
C LEU A 436 18.96 -23.89 5.46
N LEU A 437 18.71 -24.58 4.35
CA LEU A 437 19.40 -25.83 4.03
C LEU A 437 20.87 -25.64 3.63
N ARG A 438 21.23 -24.47 3.10
CA ARG A 438 22.61 -24.12 2.73
C ARG A 438 23.46 -23.62 3.90
N ASN A 439 22.82 -23.07 4.95
CA ASN A 439 23.48 -22.68 6.19
C ASN A 439 23.00 -23.58 7.35
N PRO A 440 23.53 -24.80 7.50
CA PRO A 440 23.19 -25.60 8.64
C PRO A 440 23.68 -24.88 9.90
N LEU A 441 22.76 -24.62 10.82
CA LEU A 441 23.08 -24.13 12.15
C LEU A 441 24.24 -24.96 12.69
N ARG A 442 25.40 -24.37 12.94
CA ARG A 442 26.49 -25.05 13.62
C ARG A 442 25.94 -25.44 14.99
N PRO A 443 26.04 -26.73 15.37
CA PRO A 443 25.68 -27.11 16.72
C PRO A 443 26.58 -26.33 17.67
N THR A 444 25.97 -25.56 18.56
CA THR A 444 26.67 -25.00 19.73
C THR A 444 27.26 -26.18 20.48
N ARG A 445 28.59 -26.32 20.46
CA ARG A 445 29.28 -27.21 21.39
C ARG A 445 29.10 -26.60 22.79
N GLU A 446 28.40 -27.33 23.64
CA GLU A 446 28.57 -27.23 25.08
C GLU A 446 29.99 -27.61 25.49
#